data_65385d663e8fe2940b18bd9df09101bc
#
_entry.id   65385d663e8fe2940b18bd9df09101bc
#
_cell.length_a   1.000
_cell.length_b   1.000
_cell.length_c   1.000
_cell.angle_alpha   90.00
_cell.angle_beta   90.00
_cell.angle_gamma   90.00
#
_symmetry.space_group_name_H-M   'P 1'
#
loop_
_entity.id
_entity.type
_entity.pdbx_description
1 polymer ?
#
loop_
_entity_poly.entity_id
_entity_poly.type
_entity_poly.pdbx_seq_one_letter_code
_entity_poly.pdbx_strand_id
1 'polypeptide(L)'
;MPKLPIAGDEDWSVLTEPPLLRGLPGFAGKFIPMQQARELYQRVRAAPPGFRLEALLAEMKINFEVQLSDLDRIPVKGPLVAVANHPFGVLDGAALAVLLSRARPDVKILTNSMLESIPELHEHCIFVDPFRHSSSSYKSVDKNVKPLKQAMEWLRQGGALAVFPAGEVSHWNVREAQVTDPSWSDVAARLVRKTGASALPVYFCGHNSARFQLLGLINPRLRTLFLLQEFLQQREKNVRIRIGKAIPSQLIANLEDDEEATEYLRLRTYLLSHRGKKPFSIPTRMRAALPRKPQERIAEEVPSRFVVNDIAALPAERLLIENAEFAVYAARASELPHAIDELGRLREITFRAAGEGTGRSADLDQFDAYYWHLLLWNKEKQELAGAYRAGETDAIIRAHGIKGLYTNTVFRYDEQLFLKIGSALELGRSFVRPEYQRQYAPLLLLWKGIARFVAAHPETPVLFGAVSISNEYSSLSREMIVRYFEQRRVKDEDGREFADLIQARTPFRAPKLRRWDCGALCSLLRDLEELAEPISDLEEDGKGLPILLKQYAKVGGRLVGFNLDRKFSDVVDGLVIVDLRQTDPSVLERYMGKEGYAGFCRFHWLSKGAR
;
A
#
# COMPACT_ATOMS: atom_id res chain seq x y z
N MET A 1 46.27 9.66 -32.79
CA MET A 1 45.65 10.00 -31.51
C MET A 1 45.80 11.50 -31.27
N PRO A 2 44.77 12.32 -31.40
CA PRO A 2 44.88 13.70 -31.05
C PRO A 2 44.90 13.85 -29.53
N LYS A 3 45.86 14.57 -29.00
CA LYS A 3 45.94 14.97 -27.59
C LYS A 3 44.77 15.89 -27.28
N LEU A 4 43.90 15.46 -26.40
CA LEU A 4 42.88 16.33 -25.78
C LEU A 4 43.61 17.45 -25.00
N PRO A 5 43.17 18.71 -25.08
CA PRO A 5 43.77 19.78 -24.33
C PRO A 5 43.60 19.54 -22.83
N ILE A 6 44.69 19.66 -22.10
CA ILE A 6 44.70 19.67 -20.64
C ILE A 6 43.98 20.96 -20.24
N ALA A 7 42.79 20.83 -19.65
CA ALA A 7 42.09 21.96 -19.07
C ALA A 7 42.99 22.61 -18.00
N GLY A 8 43.39 23.83 -18.25
CA GLY A 8 44.22 24.60 -17.36
C GLY A 8 43.49 25.03 -16.10
N ASP A 9 44.20 25.63 -15.16
CA ASP A 9 43.71 26.15 -13.88
C ASP A 9 42.55 27.17 -13.98
N GLU A 10 42.19 27.59 -15.19
CA GLU A 10 41.17 28.62 -15.44
C GLU A 10 39.71 28.11 -15.32
N ASP A 11 39.45 26.83 -15.45
CA ASP A 11 38.06 26.24 -15.42
C ASP A 11 37.45 26.20 -14.02
N TRP A 12 38.20 26.48 -12.98
CA TRP A 12 37.71 26.51 -11.61
C TRP A 12 37.05 27.84 -11.20
N SER A 13 37.15 28.87 -12.04
CA SER A 13 36.54 30.17 -11.78
C SER A 13 35.03 30.10 -11.60
N VAL A 14 34.36 29.13 -12.25
CA VAL A 14 32.91 28.91 -12.14
C VAL A 14 32.53 28.33 -10.76
N LEU A 15 33.38 27.52 -10.16
CA LEU A 15 33.19 26.99 -8.82
C LEU A 15 33.73 27.92 -7.74
N THR A 16 34.72 28.76 -8.06
CA THR A 16 35.33 29.75 -7.14
C THR A 16 34.59 31.07 -7.08
N GLU A 17 33.86 31.42 -8.15
CA GLU A 17 32.98 32.59 -8.22
C GLU A 17 31.60 32.23 -8.81
N PRO A 18 30.82 31.34 -8.23
CA PRO A 18 29.47 31.15 -8.71
C PRO A 18 28.71 32.49 -8.64
N PRO A 19 27.81 32.75 -9.59
CA PRO A 19 27.00 33.98 -9.60
C PRO A 19 26.25 34.24 -8.29
N LEU A 20 26.04 33.19 -7.49
CA LEU A 20 25.45 33.23 -6.16
C LEU A 20 26.33 33.83 -5.06
N LEU A 21 27.66 33.92 -5.28
CA LEU A 21 28.62 34.53 -4.33
C LEU A 21 28.76 36.03 -4.51
N ARG A 22 28.29 36.59 -5.64
CA ARG A 22 28.31 38.02 -5.89
C ARG A 22 27.42 38.76 -4.90
N GLY A 23 28.04 39.49 -3.98
CA GLY A 23 27.34 40.26 -2.94
C GLY A 23 27.33 39.66 -1.53
N LEU A 24 28.06 38.56 -1.28
CA LEU A 24 28.30 38.07 0.07
C LEU A 24 29.55 38.70 0.69
N PRO A 25 29.56 38.93 2.04
CA PRO A 25 30.75 39.42 2.71
C PRO A 25 31.94 38.50 2.50
N GLY A 26 33.13 39.02 2.21
CA GLY A 26 34.35 38.26 1.88
C GLY A 26 34.85 37.24 2.90
N PHE A 27 34.26 37.18 4.10
CA PHE A 27 34.53 36.16 5.09
C PHE A 27 33.79 34.83 4.82
N ALA A 28 32.69 34.84 4.04
CA ALA A 28 31.91 33.63 3.74
C ALA A 28 32.70 32.61 2.89
N GLY A 29 33.61 33.06 2.02
CA GLY A 29 34.48 32.20 1.22
C GLY A 29 35.50 31.38 2.02
N LYS A 30 35.84 31.80 3.26
CA LYS A 30 36.79 31.11 4.11
C LYS A 30 36.21 29.82 4.73
N PHE A 31 34.90 29.64 4.72
CA PHE A 31 34.20 28.47 5.29
C PHE A 31 33.89 27.40 4.26
N ILE A 32 34.17 27.62 2.96
CA ILE A 32 33.91 26.65 1.91
C ILE A 32 35.15 25.74 1.79
N PRO A 33 35.05 24.42 1.92
CA PRO A 33 36.17 23.49 1.90
C PRO A 33 36.62 23.19 0.44
N MET A 34 36.98 24.22 -0.32
CA MET A 34 37.31 24.13 -1.75
C MET A 34 38.51 23.22 -2.02
N GLN A 35 39.52 23.22 -1.13
CA GLN A 35 40.70 22.37 -1.29
C GLN A 35 40.30 20.90 -1.20
N GLN A 36 39.47 20.51 -0.22
CA GLN A 36 39.01 19.13 -0.06
C GLN A 36 38.15 18.67 -1.26
N ALA A 37 37.32 19.58 -1.79
CA ALA A 37 36.53 19.31 -2.98
C ALA A 37 37.41 19.07 -4.21
N ARG A 38 38.45 19.89 -4.39
CA ARG A 38 39.43 19.78 -5.48
C ARG A 38 40.21 18.45 -5.38
N GLU A 39 40.69 18.09 -4.21
CA GLU A 39 41.39 16.82 -3.97
C GLU A 39 40.50 15.63 -4.25
N LEU A 40 39.22 15.67 -3.82
CA LEU A 40 38.24 14.64 -4.11
C LEU A 40 38.01 14.50 -5.63
N TYR A 41 37.80 15.59 -6.32
CA TYR A 41 37.62 15.60 -7.77
C TYR A 41 38.83 15.04 -8.52
N GLN A 42 40.06 15.38 -8.12
CA GLN A 42 41.27 14.82 -8.72
C GLN A 42 41.36 13.30 -8.53
N ARG A 43 41.03 12.80 -7.34
CA ARG A 43 40.98 11.34 -7.08
C ARG A 43 39.92 10.63 -7.94
N VAL A 44 38.73 11.20 -8.03
CA VAL A 44 37.66 10.66 -8.89
C VAL A 44 38.06 10.66 -10.36
N ARG A 45 38.74 11.71 -10.82
CA ARG A 45 39.24 11.82 -12.20
C ARG A 45 40.37 10.83 -12.49
N ALA A 46 41.21 10.54 -11.52
CA ALA A 46 42.31 9.57 -11.61
C ALA A 46 41.84 8.10 -11.53
N ALA A 47 40.60 7.86 -11.13
CA ALA A 47 40.03 6.50 -11.07
C ALA A 47 40.03 5.83 -12.46
N PRO A 48 40.06 4.49 -12.54
CA PRO A 48 39.98 3.77 -13.81
C PRO A 48 38.76 4.20 -14.65
N PRO A 49 38.82 4.04 -15.99
CA PRO A 49 37.66 4.32 -16.83
C PRO A 49 36.42 3.58 -16.36
N GLY A 50 35.28 4.31 -16.27
CA GLY A 50 34.02 3.78 -15.78
C GLY A 50 33.05 4.88 -15.43
N PHE A 51 31.97 4.50 -14.75
CA PHE A 51 30.93 5.45 -14.34
C PHE A 51 31.46 6.37 -13.22
N ARG A 52 31.73 7.62 -13.52
CA ARG A 52 32.39 8.57 -12.61
C ARG A 52 31.64 8.82 -11.31
N LEU A 53 30.31 8.75 -11.34
CA LEU A 53 29.51 8.87 -10.12
C LEU A 53 29.71 7.69 -9.16
N GLU A 54 29.98 6.49 -9.67
CA GLU A 54 30.33 5.33 -8.84
C GLU A 54 31.71 5.51 -8.19
N ALA A 55 32.71 6.02 -8.95
CA ALA A 55 34.01 6.38 -8.40
C ALA A 55 33.90 7.47 -7.31
N LEU A 56 33.02 8.46 -7.49
CA LEU A 56 32.75 9.49 -6.48
C LEU A 56 32.24 8.88 -5.18
N LEU A 57 31.24 7.99 -5.27
CA LEU A 57 30.67 7.33 -4.08
C LEU A 57 31.67 6.40 -3.39
N ALA A 58 32.51 5.73 -4.17
CA ALA A 58 33.59 4.88 -3.64
C ALA A 58 34.64 5.71 -2.87
N GLU A 59 35.10 6.84 -3.44
CA GLU A 59 36.03 7.75 -2.78
C GLU A 59 35.45 8.38 -1.51
N MET A 60 34.14 8.63 -1.52
CA MET A 60 33.39 9.10 -0.35
C MET A 60 33.09 7.97 0.64
N LYS A 61 33.35 6.70 0.28
CA LYS A 61 33.02 5.50 1.08
C LYS A 61 31.55 5.47 1.48
N ILE A 62 30.67 5.81 0.54
CA ILE A 62 29.22 5.79 0.76
C ILE A 62 28.71 4.35 0.53
N ASN A 63 28.01 3.83 1.52
CA ASN A 63 27.30 2.56 1.41
C ASN A 63 25.79 2.78 1.26
N PHE A 64 25.16 1.95 0.43
CA PHE A 64 23.71 1.97 0.27
C PHE A 64 23.06 0.87 1.11
N GLU A 65 22.06 1.25 1.88
CA GLU A 65 21.17 0.34 2.59
C GLU A 65 19.84 0.28 1.80
N VAL A 66 19.73 -0.71 0.91
CA VAL A 66 18.55 -0.96 0.05
C VAL A 66 18.10 -2.40 0.25
N GLN A 67 16.80 -2.62 0.38
CA GLN A 67 16.27 -3.98 0.43
C GLN A 67 16.41 -4.66 -0.94
N LEU A 68 16.77 -5.95 -0.99
CA LEU A 68 16.90 -6.69 -2.25
C LEU A 68 15.58 -6.68 -3.03
N SER A 69 14.45 -6.86 -2.35
CA SER A 69 13.12 -6.77 -2.95
C SER A 69 12.78 -5.41 -3.57
N ASP A 70 13.45 -4.33 -3.13
CA ASP A 70 13.30 -3.00 -3.73
C ASP A 70 14.05 -2.88 -5.05
N LEU A 71 15.19 -3.56 -5.19
CA LEU A 71 15.94 -3.57 -6.45
C LEU A 71 15.14 -4.26 -7.58
N ASP A 72 14.40 -5.32 -7.25
CA ASP A 72 13.54 -6.04 -8.19
C ASP A 72 12.37 -5.17 -8.72
N ARG A 73 12.08 -4.04 -8.08
CA ARG A 73 11.04 -3.09 -8.50
C ARG A 73 11.49 -2.13 -9.60
N ILE A 74 12.79 -2.08 -9.90
CA ILE A 74 13.34 -1.21 -10.94
C ILE A 74 13.06 -1.84 -12.31
N PRO A 75 12.26 -1.20 -13.19
CA PRO A 75 12.05 -1.71 -14.55
C PRO A 75 13.35 -1.74 -15.35
N VAL A 76 13.75 -2.93 -15.80
CA VAL A 76 15.01 -3.13 -16.54
C VAL A 76 14.94 -2.64 -17.99
N LYS A 77 13.74 -2.38 -18.52
CA LYS A 77 13.49 -1.92 -19.91
C LYS A 77 12.28 -0.98 -19.96
N GLY A 78 12.21 -0.20 -21.03
CA GLY A 78 11.12 0.73 -21.28
C GLY A 78 11.32 2.11 -20.64
N PRO A 79 10.52 3.11 -21.04
CA PRO A 79 10.66 4.47 -20.55
C PRO A 79 10.34 4.58 -19.07
N LEU A 80 11.23 5.19 -18.31
CA LEU A 80 11.14 5.29 -16.85
C LEU A 80 11.49 6.68 -16.35
N VAL A 81 10.66 7.25 -15.49
CA VAL A 81 10.96 8.47 -14.72
C VAL A 81 11.07 8.09 -13.25
N ALA A 82 12.28 8.03 -12.70
CA ALA A 82 12.48 7.86 -11.27
C ALA A 82 12.36 9.22 -10.57
N VAL A 83 11.40 9.34 -9.66
CA VAL A 83 11.13 10.56 -8.89
C VAL A 83 11.56 10.38 -7.44
N ALA A 84 12.33 11.33 -6.91
CA ALA A 84 12.85 11.21 -5.56
C ALA A 84 12.76 12.52 -4.76
N ASN A 85 12.67 12.40 -3.41
CA ASN A 85 12.95 13.49 -2.51
C ASN A 85 14.45 13.82 -2.53
N HIS A 86 14.83 15.02 -2.09
CA HIS A 86 16.19 15.55 -2.28
C HIS A 86 16.87 16.01 -0.97
N PRO A 87 17.10 15.12 0.02
CA PRO A 87 17.59 15.53 1.33
C PRO A 87 19.06 15.90 1.41
N PHE A 88 19.94 15.36 0.54
CA PHE A 88 21.38 15.52 0.64
C PHE A 88 22.03 16.29 -0.53
N GLY A 89 21.27 16.57 -1.59
CA GLY A 89 21.78 17.31 -2.75
C GLY A 89 22.55 16.42 -3.74
N VAL A 90 23.79 16.78 -4.07
CA VAL A 90 24.60 16.07 -5.08
C VAL A 90 24.70 14.56 -4.79
N LEU A 91 24.72 14.18 -3.51
CA LEU A 91 24.78 12.79 -3.10
C LEU A 91 23.57 11.99 -3.58
N ASP A 92 22.37 12.55 -3.51
CA ASP A 92 21.14 11.86 -3.93
C ASP A 92 21.17 11.59 -5.43
N GLY A 93 21.63 12.59 -6.23
CA GLY A 93 21.78 12.44 -7.67
C GLY A 93 22.75 11.33 -8.04
N ALA A 94 23.94 11.34 -7.44
CA ALA A 94 24.95 10.33 -7.67
C ALA A 94 24.47 8.93 -7.23
N ALA A 95 23.87 8.85 -6.05
CA ALA A 95 23.36 7.59 -5.49
C ALA A 95 22.23 6.99 -6.35
N LEU A 96 21.27 7.81 -6.77
CA LEU A 96 20.15 7.36 -7.61
C LEU A 96 20.64 6.88 -8.98
N ALA A 97 21.56 7.63 -9.61
CA ALA A 97 22.13 7.23 -10.88
C ALA A 97 22.88 5.90 -10.81
N VAL A 98 23.74 5.72 -9.80
CA VAL A 98 24.48 4.47 -9.59
C VAL A 98 23.53 3.31 -9.28
N LEU A 99 22.51 3.54 -8.46
CA LEU A 99 21.52 2.53 -8.12
C LEU A 99 20.76 2.04 -9.36
N LEU A 100 20.27 2.97 -10.18
CA LEU A 100 19.55 2.65 -11.41
C LEU A 100 20.48 2.00 -12.45
N SER A 101 21.75 2.46 -12.57
CA SER A 101 22.70 1.94 -13.54
C SER A 101 23.07 0.47 -13.30
N ARG A 102 22.90 -0.03 -12.08
CA ARG A 102 23.07 -1.45 -11.74
C ARG A 102 21.97 -2.34 -12.33
N ALA A 103 20.78 -1.78 -12.54
CA ALA A 103 19.65 -2.49 -13.14
C ALA A 103 19.60 -2.30 -14.67
N ARG A 104 20.04 -1.13 -15.19
CA ARG A 104 19.99 -0.79 -16.61
C ARG A 104 21.02 0.30 -16.98
N PRO A 105 21.69 0.18 -18.16
CA PRO A 105 22.78 1.10 -18.53
C PRO A 105 22.32 2.46 -19.04
N ASP A 106 21.06 2.61 -19.45
CA ASP A 106 20.49 3.77 -20.14
C ASP A 106 19.87 4.78 -19.16
N VAL A 107 20.66 5.23 -18.18
CA VAL A 107 20.22 6.17 -17.14
C VAL A 107 20.77 7.55 -17.37
N LYS A 108 19.89 8.58 -17.33
CA LYS A 108 20.27 9.99 -17.27
C LYS A 108 19.65 10.66 -16.06
N ILE A 109 20.27 11.76 -15.62
CA ILE A 109 19.80 12.59 -14.51
C ILE A 109 19.39 13.94 -15.06
N LEU A 110 18.21 14.41 -14.68
CA LEU A 110 17.81 15.81 -14.89
C LEU A 110 18.39 16.63 -13.74
N THR A 111 19.38 17.50 -14.04
CA THR A 111 20.15 18.20 -13.01
C THR A 111 20.33 19.70 -13.33
N ASN A 112 20.80 20.46 -12.34
CA ASN A 112 21.01 21.89 -12.45
C ASN A 112 22.13 22.21 -13.44
N SER A 113 21.92 23.20 -14.32
CA SER A 113 22.91 23.72 -15.29
C SER A 113 24.22 24.21 -14.67
N MET A 114 24.24 24.49 -13.36
CA MET A 114 25.50 24.81 -12.65
C MET A 114 26.52 23.67 -12.70
N LEU A 115 26.10 22.44 -12.90
CA LEU A 115 26.98 21.27 -13.02
C LEU A 115 27.44 21.01 -14.46
N GLU A 116 26.99 21.80 -15.43
CA GLU A 116 27.38 21.69 -16.85
C GLU A 116 28.88 21.94 -17.08
N SER A 117 29.54 22.67 -16.16
CA SER A 117 30.99 22.91 -16.21
C SER A 117 31.83 21.64 -15.94
N ILE A 118 31.23 20.53 -15.50
CA ILE A 118 31.90 19.24 -15.22
C ILE A 118 31.74 18.31 -16.43
N PRO A 119 32.80 18.17 -17.29
CA PRO A 119 32.70 17.42 -18.55
C PRO A 119 32.28 15.95 -18.36
N GLU A 120 32.68 15.32 -17.25
CA GLU A 120 32.42 13.94 -16.93
C GLU A 120 30.92 13.63 -16.68
N LEU A 121 30.10 14.66 -16.48
CA LEU A 121 28.65 14.53 -16.29
C LEU A 121 27.84 14.63 -17.58
N HIS A 122 28.42 15.10 -18.68
CA HIS A 122 27.70 15.42 -19.94
C HIS A 122 27.04 14.16 -20.54
N GLU A 123 27.66 13.00 -20.42
CA GLU A 123 27.11 11.74 -20.94
C GLU A 123 25.88 11.29 -20.14
N HIS A 124 25.85 11.57 -18.85
CA HIS A 124 24.87 11.03 -17.90
C HIS A 124 23.83 12.05 -17.44
N CYS A 125 23.95 13.32 -17.86
CA CYS A 125 23.08 14.39 -17.37
C CYS A 125 22.37 15.13 -18.51
N ILE A 126 21.17 15.61 -18.19
CA ILE A 126 20.46 16.63 -18.96
C ILE A 126 20.36 17.86 -18.06
N PHE A 127 20.94 18.96 -18.49
CA PHE A 127 21.09 20.15 -17.68
C PHE A 127 19.91 21.11 -17.87
N VAL A 128 19.29 21.53 -16.76
CA VAL A 128 18.16 22.47 -16.73
C VAL A 128 18.44 23.61 -15.76
N ASP A 129 17.90 24.78 -16.03
CA ASP A 129 17.87 25.84 -15.03
C ASP A 129 16.89 25.48 -13.92
N PRO A 130 17.22 25.71 -12.63
CA PRO A 130 16.32 25.33 -11.53
C PRO A 130 14.95 25.98 -11.70
N PHE A 131 13.89 25.16 -11.54
CA PHE A 131 12.51 25.59 -11.70
C PHE A 131 12.12 26.58 -10.59
N ARG A 132 12.36 27.87 -10.80
CA ARG A 132 11.89 28.91 -9.89
C ARG A 132 10.44 29.22 -10.20
N HIS A 133 9.57 28.97 -9.23
CA HIS A 133 8.21 29.52 -9.18
C HIS A 133 8.28 31.01 -8.87
N SER A 134 8.88 31.82 -9.74
CA SER A 134 8.80 33.26 -9.64
C SER A 134 8.12 33.82 -10.87
N SER A 135 6.99 34.45 -10.64
CA SER A 135 6.06 35.10 -11.56
C SER A 135 6.63 36.24 -12.40
N SER A 136 7.92 36.29 -12.67
CA SER A 136 8.52 37.50 -13.30
C SER A 136 9.69 37.25 -14.22
N SER A 137 9.73 36.15 -15.01
CA SER A 137 10.70 36.12 -16.09
C SER A 137 10.31 35.15 -17.22
N TYR A 138 9.71 35.66 -18.27
CA TYR A 138 9.53 35.01 -19.57
C TYR A 138 10.86 34.43 -20.15
N LYS A 139 12.00 34.88 -19.68
CA LYS A 139 13.35 34.46 -20.14
C LYS A 139 13.78 33.07 -19.59
N SER A 140 13.18 32.56 -18.52
CA SER A 140 13.55 31.26 -17.96
C SER A 140 12.84 30.09 -18.63
N VAL A 141 11.66 30.33 -19.22
CA VAL A 141 10.89 29.32 -19.94
C VAL A 141 11.62 28.86 -21.20
N ASP A 142 12.21 29.80 -21.96
CA ASP A 142 12.90 29.51 -23.23
C ASP A 142 14.15 28.63 -23.03
N LYS A 143 14.88 28.79 -21.92
CA LYS A 143 16.12 28.06 -21.66
C LYS A 143 15.89 26.55 -21.39
N ASN A 144 14.77 26.19 -20.80
CA ASN A 144 14.46 24.79 -20.46
C ASN A 144 13.75 24.02 -21.59
N VAL A 145 13.32 24.69 -22.66
CA VAL A 145 12.61 24.01 -23.78
C VAL A 145 13.47 22.95 -24.45
N LYS A 146 14.74 23.27 -24.74
CA LYS A 146 15.66 22.33 -25.40
C LYS A 146 16.01 21.13 -24.50
N PRO A 147 16.44 21.32 -23.24
CA PRO A 147 16.67 20.19 -22.30
C PRO A 147 15.45 19.31 -22.08
N LEU A 148 14.25 19.88 -21.94
CA LEU A 148 13.04 19.09 -21.75
C LEU A 148 12.64 18.30 -23.01
N LYS A 149 12.85 18.84 -24.21
CA LYS A 149 12.71 18.08 -25.46
C LYS A 149 13.68 16.91 -25.51
N GLN A 150 14.94 17.12 -25.13
CA GLN A 150 15.95 16.06 -25.04
C GLN A 150 15.54 14.97 -24.03
N ALA A 151 15.01 15.35 -22.88
CA ALA A 151 14.50 14.41 -21.88
C ALA A 151 13.32 13.58 -22.41
N MET A 152 12.36 14.22 -23.11
CA MET A 152 11.24 13.51 -23.74
C MET A 152 11.70 12.54 -24.84
N GLU A 153 12.67 12.94 -25.65
CA GLU A 153 13.21 12.09 -26.69
C GLU A 153 13.95 10.89 -26.12
N TRP A 154 14.76 11.09 -25.07
CA TRP A 154 15.42 10.03 -24.34
C TRP A 154 14.43 9.00 -23.78
N LEU A 155 13.35 9.47 -23.16
CA LEU A 155 12.30 8.61 -22.65
C LEU A 155 11.57 7.86 -23.78
N ARG A 156 11.26 8.51 -24.92
CA ARG A 156 10.62 7.83 -26.07
C ARG A 156 11.48 6.74 -26.69
N GLN A 157 12.81 6.86 -26.58
CA GLN A 157 13.76 5.81 -26.98
C GLN A 157 13.85 4.66 -25.97
N GLY A 158 13.08 4.72 -24.87
CA GLY A 158 13.02 3.68 -23.85
C GLY A 158 13.98 3.94 -22.67
N GLY A 159 14.66 5.09 -22.61
CA GLY A 159 15.63 5.42 -21.58
C GLY A 159 15.02 5.67 -20.20
N ALA A 160 15.86 5.67 -19.16
CA ALA A 160 15.50 6.03 -17.80
C ALA A 160 16.00 7.43 -17.45
N LEU A 161 15.19 8.19 -16.71
CA LEU A 161 15.50 9.54 -16.26
C LEU A 161 15.28 9.66 -14.75
N ALA A 162 16.32 10.05 -14.01
CA ALA A 162 16.20 10.41 -12.60
C ALA A 162 15.85 11.89 -12.46
N VAL A 163 14.83 12.20 -11.69
CA VAL A 163 14.31 13.57 -11.49
C VAL A 163 14.11 13.83 -10.00
N PHE A 164 14.57 15.01 -9.56
CA PHE A 164 14.27 15.56 -8.25
C PHE A 164 13.30 16.74 -8.43
N PRO A 165 11.97 16.51 -8.37
CA PRO A 165 11.00 17.51 -8.82
C PRO A 165 10.94 18.78 -7.96
N ALA A 166 11.47 18.71 -6.74
CA ALA A 166 11.60 19.86 -5.85
C ALA A 166 12.55 20.96 -6.40
N GLY A 167 13.54 20.57 -7.24
CA GLY A 167 14.57 21.47 -7.78
C GLY A 167 15.52 22.07 -6.73
N GLU A 168 15.25 21.84 -5.45
CA GLU A 168 16.03 22.29 -4.31
C GLU A 168 16.16 21.19 -3.26
N VAL A 169 17.20 21.29 -2.43
CA VAL A 169 17.43 20.34 -1.33
C VAL A 169 16.37 20.53 -0.23
N SER A 170 15.90 19.40 0.33
CA SER A 170 14.94 19.38 1.43
C SER A 170 15.42 20.24 2.62
N HIS A 171 14.52 21.00 3.19
CA HIS A 171 14.82 21.90 4.29
C HIS A 171 13.70 21.93 5.32
N TRP A 172 13.98 22.56 6.47
CA TRP A 172 13.01 22.67 7.54
C TRP A 172 11.77 23.46 7.10
N ASN A 173 10.63 22.79 7.09
CA ASN A 173 9.33 23.42 6.88
C ASN A 173 8.72 23.76 8.24
N VAL A 174 8.57 25.05 8.53
CA VAL A 174 8.04 25.52 9.82
C VAL A 174 6.58 25.09 10.04
N ARG A 175 5.77 25.06 8.97
CA ARG A 175 4.34 24.68 9.05
C ARG A 175 4.19 23.20 9.36
N GLU A 176 5.01 22.36 8.75
CA GLU A 176 4.97 20.91 8.92
C GLU A 176 5.85 20.43 10.09
N ALA A 177 6.66 21.30 10.68
CA ALA A 177 7.65 21.01 11.73
C ALA A 177 8.54 19.79 11.38
N GLN A 178 9.01 19.71 10.14
CA GLN A 178 9.87 18.64 9.63
C GLN A 178 10.76 19.13 8.47
N VAL A 179 11.80 18.34 8.17
CA VAL A 179 12.58 18.52 6.95
C VAL A 179 11.84 17.83 5.81
N THR A 180 11.48 18.60 4.79
CA THR A 180 10.77 18.10 3.60
C THR A 180 11.19 18.92 2.39
N ASP A 181 10.92 18.40 1.20
CA ASP A 181 11.09 19.15 -0.02
C ASP A 181 10.14 20.35 -0.06
N PRO A 182 10.51 21.43 -0.74
CA PRO A 182 9.55 22.43 -1.18
C PRO A 182 8.49 21.82 -2.12
N SER A 183 7.56 22.64 -2.60
CA SER A 183 6.58 22.20 -3.59
C SER A 183 7.27 21.60 -4.82
N TRP A 184 6.79 20.46 -5.28
CA TRP A 184 7.31 19.80 -6.47
C TRP A 184 6.83 20.51 -7.74
N SER A 185 7.70 20.60 -8.74
CA SER A 185 7.33 21.07 -10.08
C SER A 185 6.62 19.95 -10.85
N ASP A 186 5.76 20.34 -11.79
CA ASP A 186 4.97 19.43 -12.62
C ASP A 186 5.76 18.74 -13.75
N VAL A 187 7.06 19.02 -13.87
CA VAL A 187 7.91 18.50 -14.95
C VAL A 187 7.92 16.99 -15.00
N ALA A 188 8.05 16.32 -13.86
CA ALA A 188 8.08 14.86 -13.81
C ALA A 188 6.73 14.27 -14.27
N ALA A 189 5.60 14.81 -13.79
CA ALA A 189 4.27 14.40 -14.19
C ALA A 189 4.03 14.60 -15.70
N ARG A 190 4.42 15.77 -16.23
CA ARG A 190 4.36 16.05 -17.67
C ARG A 190 5.19 15.11 -18.51
N LEU A 191 6.42 14.79 -18.07
CA LEU A 191 7.27 13.83 -18.78
C LEU A 191 6.59 12.45 -18.84
N VAL A 192 6.06 11.95 -17.72
CA VAL A 192 5.32 10.68 -17.66
C VAL A 192 4.12 10.69 -18.61
N ARG A 193 3.25 11.71 -18.51
CA ARG A 193 2.02 11.81 -19.34
C ARG A 193 2.31 11.92 -20.84
N LYS A 194 3.36 12.67 -21.23
CA LYS A 194 3.70 12.93 -22.65
C LYS A 194 4.52 11.83 -23.32
N THR A 195 5.16 10.97 -22.57
CA THR A 195 6.05 9.92 -23.12
C THR A 195 5.54 8.51 -22.89
N GLY A 196 4.52 8.33 -22.03
CA GLY A 196 4.06 7.01 -21.63
C GLY A 196 5.04 6.28 -20.70
N ALA A 197 5.99 7.01 -20.09
CA ALA A 197 6.95 6.43 -19.15
C ALA A 197 6.25 6.00 -17.86
N SER A 198 6.72 4.90 -17.26
CA SER A 198 6.35 4.54 -15.89
C SER A 198 7.05 5.49 -14.90
N ALA A 199 6.42 5.78 -13.76
CA ALA A 199 7.05 6.55 -12.69
C ALA A 199 7.53 5.62 -11.57
N LEU A 200 8.77 5.80 -11.09
CA LEU A 200 9.34 5.01 -9.99
C LEU A 200 9.56 5.93 -8.77
N PRO A 201 8.76 5.81 -7.71
CA PRO A 201 8.97 6.59 -6.50
C PRO A 201 10.18 6.04 -5.73
N VAL A 202 11.10 6.92 -5.36
CA VAL A 202 12.31 6.60 -4.58
C VAL A 202 12.39 7.56 -3.39
N TYR A 203 12.67 7.05 -2.21
CA TYR A 203 12.78 7.86 -1.00
C TYR A 203 14.14 7.70 -0.33
N PHE A 204 14.86 8.79 -0.21
CA PHE A 204 16.10 8.90 0.57
C PHE A 204 15.78 9.19 2.02
N CYS A 205 16.20 8.30 2.92
CA CYS A 205 15.99 8.46 4.36
C CYS A 205 17.09 9.32 4.97
N GLY A 206 16.69 10.36 5.72
CA GLY A 206 17.62 11.24 6.41
C GLY A 206 17.51 12.69 5.94
N HIS A 207 18.44 13.51 6.39
CA HIS A 207 18.50 14.93 6.08
C HIS A 207 19.90 15.48 6.41
N ASN A 208 20.23 16.61 5.85
CA ASN A 208 21.42 17.39 6.18
C ASN A 208 21.41 17.87 7.64
N SER A 209 22.56 18.32 8.12
CA SER A 209 22.76 18.68 9.53
C SER A 209 21.78 19.72 10.06
N ALA A 210 21.59 19.75 11.39
CA ALA A 210 20.79 20.79 12.04
C ALA A 210 21.32 22.21 11.76
N ARG A 211 22.64 22.36 11.60
CA ARG A 211 23.26 23.65 11.24
C ARG A 211 22.81 24.12 9.86
N PHE A 212 22.79 23.22 8.88
CA PHE A 212 22.29 23.47 7.53
C PHE A 212 20.82 23.94 7.55
N GLN A 213 19.99 23.27 8.35
CA GLN A 213 18.59 23.62 8.49
C GLN A 213 18.40 25.01 9.11
N LEU A 214 19.13 25.33 10.19
CA LEU A 214 19.06 26.62 10.86
C LEU A 214 19.55 27.77 9.96
N LEU A 215 20.67 27.59 9.27
CA LEU A 215 21.19 28.59 8.35
C LEU A 215 20.21 28.89 7.21
N GLY A 216 19.50 27.86 6.72
CA GLY A 216 18.47 28.02 5.71
C GLY A 216 17.25 28.84 6.17
N LEU A 217 16.94 28.82 7.47
CA LEU A 217 15.89 29.68 8.04
C LEU A 217 16.27 31.13 8.11
N ILE A 218 17.58 31.42 8.31
CA ILE A 218 18.10 32.81 8.36
C ILE A 218 18.19 33.40 6.94
N ASN A 219 18.81 32.67 6.00
CA ASN A 219 18.93 33.10 4.61
C ASN A 219 19.08 31.87 3.67
N PRO A 220 18.20 31.69 2.68
CA PRO A 220 18.28 30.58 1.71
C PRO A 220 19.62 30.52 0.94
N ARG A 221 20.29 31.68 0.68
CA ARG A 221 21.60 31.71 0.00
C ARG A 221 22.71 31.08 0.84
N LEU A 222 22.67 31.22 2.16
CA LEU A 222 23.62 30.54 3.07
C LEU A 222 23.49 29.03 2.95
N ARG A 223 22.28 28.49 2.84
CA ARG A 223 22.05 27.07 2.62
C ARG A 223 22.79 26.54 1.39
N THR A 224 22.70 27.23 0.27
CA THR A 224 23.38 26.84 -0.97
C THR A 224 24.92 26.84 -0.82
N LEU A 225 25.48 27.78 -0.09
CA LEU A 225 26.93 27.84 0.19
C LEU A 225 27.43 26.68 1.03
N PHE A 226 26.62 26.23 1.98
CA PHE A 226 26.98 25.12 2.87
C PHE A 226 26.72 23.73 2.26
N LEU A 227 26.10 23.62 1.06
CA LEU A 227 25.85 22.35 0.41
C LEU A 227 27.13 21.55 0.15
N LEU A 228 28.22 22.20 -0.26
CA LEU A 228 29.49 21.52 -0.49
C LEU A 228 30.09 20.97 0.83
N GLN A 229 29.98 21.73 1.90
CA GLN A 229 30.42 21.26 3.23
C GLN A 229 29.58 20.08 3.69
N GLU A 230 28.25 20.17 3.57
CA GLU A 230 27.35 19.07 3.93
C GLU A 230 27.65 17.81 3.11
N PHE A 231 27.88 17.97 1.79
CA PHE A 231 28.26 16.87 0.92
C PHE A 231 29.53 16.16 1.40
N LEU A 232 30.61 16.90 1.69
CA LEU A 232 31.87 16.33 2.18
C LEU A 232 31.71 15.66 3.56
N GLN A 233 30.80 16.17 4.41
CA GLN A 233 30.48 15.58 5.72
C GLN A 233 29.67 14.28 5.62
N GLN A 234 29.12 13.91 4.45
CA GLN A 234 28.46 12.62 4.22
C GLN A 234 29.46 11.46 4.05
N ARG A 235 30.77 11.73 4.00
CA ARG A 235 31.80 10.70 3.87
C ARG A 235 31.63 9.60 4.93
N GLU A 236 31.78 8.34 4.49
CA GLU A 236 31.71 7.14 5.33
C GLU A 236 30.31 6.88 5.94
N LYS A 237 29.26 7.49 5.39
CA LYS A 237 27.90 7.29 5.86
C LYS A 237 27.16 6.22 5.06
N ASN A 238 26.19 5.60 5.74
CA ASN A 238 25.22 4.71 5.11
C ASN A 238 24.00 5.53 4.68
N VAL A 239 23.66 5.43 3.42
CA VAL A 239 22.46 6.07 2.85
C VAL A 239 21.38 5.02 2.68
N ARG A 240 20.30 5.14 3.45
CA ARG A 240 19.15 4.25 3.32
C ARG A 240 18.23 4.78 2.22
N ILE A 241 17.94 3.92 1.24
CA ILE A 241 17.08 4.23 0.10
C ILE A 241 15.94 3.21 0.08
N ARG A 242 14.72 3.68 -0.19
CA ARG A 242 13.52 2.88 -0.36
C ARG A 242 12.94 3.10 -1.73
N ILE A 243 12.60 2.02 -2.42
CA ILE A 243 12.04 2.07 -3.77
C ILE A 243 10.62 1.53 -3.71
N GLY A 244 9.66 2.30 -4.23
CA GLY A 244 8.28 1.86 -4.37
C GLY A 244 8.06 1.08 -5.65
N LYS A 245 6.85 0.55 -5.82
CA LYS A 245 6.45 -0.07 -7.08
C LYS A 245 6.37 0.96 -8.20
N ALA A 246 6.78 0.56 -9.40
CA ALA A 246 6.64 1.38 -10.58
C ALA A 246 5.15 1.65 -10.88
N ILE A 247 4.81 2.93 -11.03
CA ILE A 247 3.46 3.42 -11.29
C ILE A 247 3.26 3.45 -12.80
N PRO A 248 2.26 2.72 -13.35
CA PRO A 248 1.98 2.75 -14.78
C PRO A 248 1.60 4.15 -15.26
N SER A 249 2.05 4.52 -16.46
CA SER A 249 1.73 5.83 -17.05
C SER A 249 0.24 6.09 -17.21
N GLN A 250 -0.56 5.03 -17.45
CA GLN A 250 -2.01 5.12 -17.57
C GLN A 250 -2.67 5.66 -16.30
N LEU A 251 -2.16 5.27 -15.12
CA LEU A 251 -2.67 5.78 -13.86
C LEU A 251 -2.44 7.29 -13.76
N ILE A 252 -1.23 7.76 -14.08
CA ILE A 252 -0.88 9.18 -14.08
C ILE A 252 -1.65 9.96 -15.16
N ALA A 253 -1.87 9.36 -16.33
CA ALA A 253 -2.63 9.98 -17.41
C ALA A 253 -4.12 10.16 -17.09
N ASN A 254 -4.66 9.34 -16.20
CA ASN A 254 -6.05 9.38 -15.80
C ASN A 254 -6.36 10.38 -14.66
N LEU A 255 -5.34 10.99 -14.06
CA LEU A 255 -5.51 12.08 -13.11
C LEU A 255 -5.96 13.36 -13.83
N GLU A 256 -6.62 14.26 -13.13
CA GLU A 256 -7.30 15.40 -13.73
C GLU A 256 -6.32 16.30 -14.50
N ASP A 257 -5.24 16.70 -13.84
CA ASP A 257 -4.24 17.58 -14.42
C ASP A 257 -2.79 17.23 -14.00
N ASP A 258 -1.84 18.07 -14.36
CA ASP A 258 -0.43 17.88 -14.03
C ASP A 258 -0.14 18.20 -12.55
N GLU A 259 -0.95 19.02 -11.89
CA GLU A 259 -0.81 19.37 -10.47
C GLU A 259 -1.22 18.17 -9.60
N GLU A 260 -2.38 17.58 -9.90
CA GLU A 260 -2.87 16.37 -9.23
C GLU A 260 -1.89 15.19 -9.44
N ALA A 261 -1.39 15.02 -10.66
CA ALA A 261 -0.39 14.01 -10.97
C ALA A 261 0.92 14.22 -10.19
N THR A 262 1.35 15.45 -10.02
CA THR A 262 2.54 15.82 -9.24
C THR A 262 2.33 15.52 -7.75
N GLU A 263 1.18 15.89 -7.20
CA GLU A 263 0.85 15.59 -5.81
C GLU A 263 0.76 14.08 -5.55
N TYR A 264 0.16 13.32 -6.47
CA TYR A 264 0.14 11.86 -6.40
C TYR A 264 1.56 11.26 -6.35
N LEU A 265 2.45 11.69 -7.25
CA LEU A 265 3.84 11.23 -7.26
C LEU A 265 4.58 11.58 -5.97
N ARG A 266 4.36 12.80 -5.44
CA ARG A 266 4.93 13.25 -4.18
C ARG A 266 4.43 12.41 -3.00
N LEU A 267 3.12 12.21 -2.90
CA LEU A 267 2.50 11.40 -1.84
C LEU A 267 3.01 9.95 -1.88
N ARG A 268 3.10 9.32 -3.06
CA ARG A 268 3.65 7.97 -3.24
C ARG A 268 5.13 7.88 -2.83
N THR A 269 5.92 8.90 -3.12
CA THR A 269 7.33 8.96 -2.71
C THR A 269 7.47 9.10 -1.20
N TYR A 270 6.76 10.04 -0.59
CA TYR A 270 6.81 10.27 0.86
C TYR A 270 6.17 9.15 1.69
N LEU A 271 5.23 8.40 1.12
CA LEU A 271 4.67 7.18 1.70
C LEU A 271 5.77 6.21 2.14
N LEU A 272 6.81 6.06 1.31
CA LEU A 272 7.94 5.17 1.58
C LEU A 272 8.67 5.53 2.87
N SER A 273 8.60 6.78 3.35
CA SER A 273 9.18 7.19 4.63
C SER A 273 8.56 6.46 5.82
N HIS A 274 7.37 5.88 5.65
CA HIS A 274 6.62 5.18 6.69
C HIS A 274 6.81 3.66 6.66
N ARG A 275 7.42 3.09 5.61
CA ARG A 275 7.67 1.64 5.53
C ARG A 275 8.49 1.15 6.72
N GLY A 276 8.06 0.05 7.34
CA GLY A 276 8.75 -0.57 8.47
C GLY A 276 8.72 0.24 9.77
N LYS A 277 8.01 1.37 9.81
CA LYS A 277 7.74 2.04 11.08
C LYS A 277 6.67 1.25 11.82
N LYS A 278 7.09 0.48 12.82
CA LYS A 278 6.15 -0.16 13.75
C LYS A 278 5.29 0.95 14.38
N PRO A 279 3.98 0.71 14.58
CA PRO A 279 3.16 1.64 15.34
C PRO A 279 3.86 1.91 16.66
N PHE A 280 3.68 3.12 17.21
CA PHE A 280 4.18 3.45 18.54
C PHE A 280 3.60 2.44 19.54
N SER A 281 4.26 1.32 19.62
CA SER A 281 3.91 0.29 20.60
C SER A 281 4.35 0.83 21.95
N ILE A 282 3.43 0.84 22.89
CA ILE A 282 3.77 0.92 24.32
C ILE A 282 5.04 0.10 24.49
N PRO A 283 6.12 0.67 25.08
CA PRO A 283 7.39 -0.03 25.23
C PRO A 283 7.16 -1.46 25.69
N THR A 284 7.87 -2.42 25.12
CA THR A 284 7.70 -3.86 25.39
C THR A 284 7.70 -4.17 26.89
N ARG A 285 8.41 -3.37 27.69
CA ARG A 285 8.38 -3.44 29.17
C ARG A 285 7.02 -3.06 29.78
N MET A 286 6.29 -2.09 29.20
CA MET A 286 4.94 -1.74 29.66
C MET A 286 3.88 -2.70 29.11
N ARG A 287 4.09 -3.27 27.93
CA ARG A 287 3.21 -4.28 27.33
C ARG A 287 3.36 -5.64 28.01
N ALA A 288 4.56 -5.96 28.53
CA ALA A 288 4.82 -7.15 29.35
C ALA A 288 4.20 -7.05 30.76
N ALA A 289 3.89 -5.83 31.23
CA ALA A 289 3.23 -5.61 32.51
C ALA A 289 1.69 -5.69 32.43
N LEU A 290 1.10 -5.71 31.23
CA LEU A 290 -0.33 -5.98 31.09
C LEU A 290 -0.52 -7.50 31.11
N PRO A 291 -1.36 -8.04 32.01
CA PRO A 291 -1.62 -9.47 32.08
C PRO A 291 -2.21 -9.92 30.73
N ARG A 292 -1.40 -10.60 29.91
CA ARG A 292 -1.92 -11.39 28.79
C ARG A 292 -2.77 -12.50 29.40
N LYS A 293 -4.02 -12.63 28.96
CA LYS A 293 -4.79 -13.82 29.30
C LYS A 293 -3.93 -15.04 28.91
N PRO A 294 -3.67 -15.97 29.85
CA PRO A 294 -2.94 -17.18 29.50
C PRO A 294 -3.71 -17.89 28.39
N GLN A 295 -3.00 -18.25 27.32
CA GLN A 295 -3.60 -19.05 26.25
C GLN A 295 -3.81 -20.47 26.78
N GLU A 296 -5.01 -20.96 26.67
CA GLU A 296 -5.32 -22.36 26.95
C GLU A 296 -4.60 -23.28 25.95
N ARG A 297 -4.30 -24.49 26.36
CA ARG A 297 -3.84 -25.53 25.44
C ARG A 297 -4.96 -25.79 24.42
N ILE A 298 -4.60 -25.90 23.14
CA ILE A 298 -5.55 -26.30 22.09
C ILE A 298 -6.17 -27.65 22.46
N ALA A 299 -7.47 -27.78 22.25
CA ALA A 299 -8.21 -29.04 22.44
C ALA A 299 -7.55 -30.17 21.65
N GLU A 300 -7.75 -31.40 22.14
CA GLU A 300 -7.27 -32.60 21.42
C GLU A 300 -8.04 -32.77 20.12
N GLU A 301 -7.39 -33.38 19.14
CA GLU A 301 -7.97 -33.66 17.84
C GLU A 301 -9.09 -34.68 17.97
N VAL A 302 -10.23 -34.39 17.37
CA VAL A 302 -11.34 -35.34 17.29
C VAL A 302 -10.93 -36.46 16.32
N PRO A 303 -11.00 -37.74 16.72
CA PRO A 303 -10.64 -38.83 15.83
C PRO A 303 -11.40 -38.75 14.50
N SER A 304 -10.67 -38.74 13.38
CA SER A 304 -11.22 -38.50 12.03
C SER A 304 -12.44 -39.38 11.69
N ARG A 305 -12.48 -40.64 12.19
CA ARG A 305 -13.63 -41.54 11.99
C ARG A 305 -14.95 -40.93 12.45
N PHE A 306 -14.97 -40.15 13.53
CA PHE A 306 -16.20 -39.52 14.03
C PHE A 306 -16.63 -38.37 13.14
N VAL A 307 -15.68 -37.56 12.68
CA VAL A 307 -15.92 -36.47 11.72
C VAL A 307 -16.43 -37.03 10.38
N VAL A 308 -15.80 -38.13 9.89
CA VAL A 308 -16.25 -38.85 8.68
C VAL A 308 -17.69 -39.33 8.81
N ASN A 309 -18.04 -39.93 9.99
CA ASN A 309 -19.39 -40.41 10.22
C ASN A 309 -20.41 -39.25 10.22
N ASP A 310 -20.10 -38.14 10.85
CA ASP A 310 -20.97 -36.95 10.83
C ASP A 310 -21.22 -36.48 9.40
N ILE A 311 -20.15 -36.33 8.59
CA ILE A 311 -20.27 -35.88 7.19
C ILE A 311 -21.04 -36.90 6.33
N ALA A 312 -20.80 -38.20 6.53
CA ALA A 312 -21.48 -39.26 5.79
C ALA A 312 -22.98 -39.39 6.16
N ALA A 313 -23.36 -38.99 7.37
CA ALA A 313 -24.74 -38.99 7.85
C ALA A 313 -25.55 -37.76 7.33
N LEU A 314 -24.90 -36.77 6.73
CA LEU A 314 -25.61 -35.59 6.21
C LEU A 314 -26.54 -35.96 5.06
N PRO A 315 -27.76 -35.44 5.03
CA PRO A 315 -28.67 -35.59 3.89
C PRO A 315 -28.04 -35.04 2.59
N ALA A 316 -28.41 -35.60 1.45
CA ALA A 316 -27.89 -35.21 0.15
C ALA A 316 -28.10 -33.70 -0.15
N GLU A 317 -29.17 -33.11 0.36
CA GLU A 317 -29.52 -31.69 0.21
C GLU A 317 -28.51 -30.75 0.92
N ARG A 318 -27.72 -31.30 1.83
CA ARG A 318 -26.65 -30.54 2.52
C ARG A 318 -25.42 -30.30 1.65
N LEU A 319 -25.25 -31.09 0.59
CA LEU A 319 -24.16 -30.89 -0.38
C LEU A 319 -24.49 -29.74 -1.29
N LEU A 320 -23.72 -28.66 -1.18
CA LEU A 320 -23.89 -27.44 -2.00
C LEU A 320 -23.15 -27.51 -3.33
N ILE A 321 -21.90 -27.96 -3.28
CA ILE A 321 -21.03 -28.09 -4.46
C ILE A 321 -19.85 -29.02 -4.14
N GLU A 322 -19.36 -29.72 -5.17
CA GLU A 322 -18.14 -30.51 -5.07
C GLU A 322 -17.29 -30.44 -6.36
N ASN A 323 -16.04 -30.84 -6.22
CA ASN A 323 -15.13 -31.15 -7.32
C ASN A 323 -14.41 -32.49 -7.04
N ALA A 324 -13.35 -32.82 -7.77
CA ALA A 324 -12.61 -34.07 -7.57
C ALA A 324 -12.05 -34.20 -6.14
N GLU A 325 -11.53 -33.13 -5.55
CA GLU A 325 -10.80 -33.15 -4.27
C GLU A 325 -11.67 -32.71 -3.08
N PHE A 326 -12.53 -31.69 -3.27
CA PHE A 326 -13.28 -31.05 -2.18
C PHE A 326 -14.80 -31.12 -2.38
N ALA A 327 -15.53 -31.11 -1.26
CA ALA A 327 -16.97 -30.91 -1.20
C ALA A 327 -17.32 -29.81 -0.17
N VAL A 328 -18.37 -29.03 -0.44
CA VAL A 328 -18.89 -28.03 0.51
C VAL A 328 -20.27 -28.44 0.95
N TYR A 329 -20.44 -28.62 2.27
CA TYR A 329 -21.71 -28.95 2.91
C TYR A 329 -22.21 -27.79 3.75
N ALA A 330 -23.52 -27.60 3.84
CA ALA A 330 -24.17 -26.73 4.84
C ALA A 330 -24.88 -27.56 5.87
N ALA A 331 -24.49 -27.45 7.14
CA ALA A 331 -25.10 -28.22 8.22
C ALA A 331 -25.29 -27.38 9.49
N ARG A 332 -26.25 -27.77 10.34
CA ARG A 332 -26.44 -27.21 11.68
C ARG A 332 -25.55 -27.96 12.68
N ALA A 333 -25.22 -27.31 13.81
CA ALA A 333 -24.42 -27.96 14.86
C ALA A 333 -25.04 -29.28 15.35
N SER A 334 -26.39 -29.38 15.40
CA SER A 334 -27.10 -30.60 15.79
C SER A 334 -26.91 -31.78 14.82
N GLU A 335 -26.49 -31.51 13.57
CA GLU A 335 -26.18 -32.53 12.56
C GLU A 335 -24.69 -32.94 12.58
N LEU A 336 -23.87 -32.28 13.43
CA LEU A 336 -22.41 -32.39 13.49
C LEU A 336 -21.93 -32.69 14.92
N PRO A 337 -22.38 -33.72 15.60
CA PRO A 337 -22.13 -33.93 17.03
C PRO A 337 -20.64 -34.01 17.41
N HIS A 338 -19.76 -34.38 16.48
CA HIS A 338 -18.32 -34.43 16.68
C HIS A 338 -17.56 -33.44 15.80
N ALA A 339 -18.02 -33.24 14.56
CA ALA A 339 -17.36 -32.35 13.63
C ALA A 339 -17.40 -30.88 14.09
N ILE A 340 -18.35 -30.46 14.92
CA ILE A 340 -18.43 -29.11 15.48
C ILE A 340 -17.26 -28.80 16.44
N ASP A 341 -16.86 -29.81 17.26
CA ASP A 341 -15.72 -29.64 18.17
C ASP A 341 -14.40 -29.53 17.40
N GLU A 342 -14.23 -30.38 16.36
CA GLU A 342 -13.07 -30.30 15.47
C GLU A 342 -13.05 -28.96 14.70
N LEU A 343 -14.20 -28.48 14.26
CA LEU A 343 -14.34 -27.17 13.64
C LEU A 343 -13.86 -26.05 14.57
N GLY A 344 -14.28 -26.06 15.84
CA GLY A 344 -13.86 -25.10 16.85
C GLY A 344 -12.34 -25.15 17.12
N ARG A 345 -11.77 -26.37 17.18
CA ARG A 345 -10.32 -26.58 17.32
C ARG A 345 -9.55 -26.00 16.15
N LEU A 346 -9.94 -26.31 14.92
CA LEU A 346 -9.29 -25.84 13.70
C LEU A 346 -9.40 -24.33 13.51
N ARG A 347 -10.53 -23.73 13.90
CA ARG A 347 -10.70 -22.27 13.94
C ARG A 347 -9.67 -21.64 14.88
N GLU A 348 -9.56 -22.12 16.11
CA GLU A 348 -8.63 -21.55 17.09
C GLU A 348 -7.18 -21.70 16.62
N ILE A 349 -6.77 -22.84 16.05
CA ILE A 349 -5.44 -23.03 15.46
C ILE A 349 -5.19 -22.00 14.38
N THR A 350 -6.12 -21.87 13.43
CA THR A 350 -5.94 -21.00 12.27
C THR A 350 -5.93 -19.52 12.67
N PHE A 351 -6.82 -19.11 13.57
CA PHE A 351 -6.88 -17.73 14.04
C PHE A 351 -5.69 -17.38 14.94
N ARG A 352 -5.17 -18.29 15.77
CA ARG A 352 -3.92 -18.06 16.50
C ARG A 352 -2.74 -17.86 15.55
N ALA A 353 -2.66 -18.64 14.48
CA ALA A 353 -1.61 -18.48 13.48
C ALA A 353 -1.67 -17.12 12.77
N ALA A 354 -2.86 -16.54 12.61
CA ALA A 354 -3.09 -15.20 12.08
C ALA A 354 -3.03 -14.08 13.14
N GLY A 355 -2.70 -14.41 14.40
CA GLY A 355 -2.70 -13.43 15.50
C GLY A 355 -4.09 -13.01 15.98
N GLU A 356 -5.15 -13.73 15.57
CA GLU A 356 -6.57 -13.43 15.83
C GLU A 356 -7.27 -14.46 16.73
N GLY A 357 -6.53 -15.34 17.39
CA GLY A 357 -7.09 -16.41 18.26
C GLY A 357 -7.80 -15.85 19.49
N THR A 358 -8.82 -16.62 19.97
CA THR A 358 -9.57 -16.29 21.19
C THR A 358 -8.75 -16.52 22.47
N GLY A 359 -7.69 -17.33 22.39
CA GLY A 359 -6.90 -17.82 23.52
C GLY A 359 -7.53 -18.98 24.29
N ARG A 360 -8.70 -19.47 23.85
CA ARG A 360 -9.41 -20.64 24.42
C ARG A 360 -8.92 -21.92 23.76
N SER A 361 -9.25 -23.06 24.34
CA SER A 361 -8.89 -24.37 23.78
C SER A 361 -9.52 -24.63 22.39
N ALA A 362 -10.70 -24.05 22.12
CA ALA A 362 -11.41 -24.07 20.85
C ALA A 362 -12.22 -22.78 20.67
N ASP A 363 -12.38 -22.31 19.41
CA ASP A 363 -13.22 -21.16 19.06
C ASP A 363 -14.65 -21.59 18.77
N LEU A 364 -15.41 -21.87 19.86
CA LEU A 364 -16.85 -22.09 19.83
C LEU A 364 -17.53 -21.05 20.71
N ASP A 365 -18.68 -20.57 20.26
CA ASP A 365 -19.50 -19.59 20.97
C ASP A 365 -21.00 -19.96 20.91
N GLN A 366 -21.84 -19.19 21.62
CA GLN A 366 -23.27 -19.42 21.66
C GLN A 366 -23.97 -19.36 20.28
N PHE A 367 -23.38 -18.67 19.33
CA PHE A 367 -23.94 -18.53 17.98
C PHE A 367 -23.78 -19.82 17.17
N ASP A 368 -22.78 -20.65 17.47
CA ASP A 368 -22.55 -21.91 16.75
C ASP A 368 -23.75 -22.86 16.85
N ALA A 369 -24.54 -22.77 17.92
CA ALA A 369 -25.67 -23.65 18.14
C ALA A 369 -26.83 -23.47 17.12
N TYR A 370 -26.99 -22.23 16.56
CA TYR A 370 -28.13 -21.93 15.68
C TYR A 370 -27.77 -21.32 14.33
N TYR A 371 -26.46 -21.10 14.05
CA TYR A 371 -25.98 -20.73 12.72
C TYR A 371 -25.80 -21.97 11.85
N TRP A 372 -25.76 -21.77 10.54
CA TRP A 372 -25.27 -22.74 9.59
C TRP A 372 -23.74 -22.77 9.58
N HIS A 373 -23.18 -23.96 9.38
CA HIS A 373 -21.76 -24.19 9.16
C HIS A 373 -21.58 -24.68 7.72
N LEU A 374 -20.93 -23.85 6.89
CA LEU A 374 -20.53 -24.24 5.55
C LEU A 374 -19.15 -24.89 5.67
N LEU A 375 -19.08 -26.18 5.52
CA LEU A 375 -17.89 -26.99 5.75
C LEU A 375 -17.22 -27.31 4.43
N LEU A 376 -15.94 -27.00 4.29
CA LEU A 376 -15.10 -27.45 3.18
C LEU A 376 -14.43 -28.77 3.60
N TRP A 377 -14.83 -29.85 2.97
CA TRP A 377 -14.37 -31.20 3.22
C TRP A 377 -13.39 -31.66 2.14
N ASN A 378 -12.19 -32.12 2.52
CA ASN A 378 -11.29 -32.81 1.59
C ASN A 378 -11.69 -34.30 1.55
N LYS A 379 -12.13 -34.76 0.37
CA LYS A 379 -12.67 -36.11 0.16
C LYS A 379 -11.60 -37.21 0.24
N GLU A 380 -10.39 -36.88 -0.23
CA GLU A 380 -9.26 -37.82 -0.27
C GLU A 380 -8.65 -38.01 1.12
N LYS A 381 -8.37 -36.89 1.81
CA LYS A 381 -7.75 -36.89 3.12
C LYS A 381 -8.74 -37.12 4.26
N GLN A 382 -10.04 -37.08 3.97
CA GLN A 382 -11.12 -37.22 4.94
C GLN A 382 -10.98 -36.28 6.15
N GLU A 383 -10.78 -34.97 5.84
CA GLU A 383 -10.60 -33.93 6.86
C GLU A 383 -11.28 -32.62 6.48
N LEU A 384 -11.58 -31.78 7.49
CA LEU A 384 -12.06 -30.42 7.29
C LEU A 384 -10.90 -29.53 6.82
N ALA A 385 -11.04 -28.89 5.66
CA ALA A 385 -10.04 -28.00 5.08
C ALA A 385 -10.33 -26.52 5.37
N GLY A 386 -11.57 -26.18 5.72
CA GLY A 386 -11.98 -24.81 6.03
C GLY A 386 -13.47 -24.72 6.28
N ALA A 387 -13.96 -23.55 6.65
CA ALA A 387 -15.39 -23.32 6.83
C ALA A 387 -15.76 -21.83 6.82
N TYR A 388 -17.08 -21.60 6.72
CA TYR A 388 -17.77 -20.34 7.03
C TYR A 388 -18.92 -20.59 8.00
N ARG A 389 -19.23 -19.60 8.84
CA ARG A 389 -20.45 -19.57 9.63
C ARG A 389 -21.45 -18.62 8.97
N ALA A 390 -22.70 -19.04 8.76
CA ALA A 390 -23.73 -18.30 8.09
C ALA A 390 -25.02 -18.25 8.91
N GLY A 391 -25.62 -17.06 9.08
CA GLY A 391 -26.83 -16.86 9.88
C GLY A 391 -27.91 -16.13 9.08
N GLU A 392 -29.10 -16.73 8.99
CA GLU A 392 -30.26 -16.10 8.35
C GLU A 392 -30.86 -15.06 9.30
N THR A 393 -30.75 -13.77 8.96
CA THR A 393 -31.14 -12.65 9.85
C THR A 393 -32.57 -12.74 10.33
N ASP A 394 -33.51 -13.05 9.44
CA ASP A 394 -34.93 -13.09 9.78
C ASP A 394 -35.27 -14.14 10.82
N ALA A 395 -34.68 -15.34 10.67
CA ALA A 395 -34.85 -16.43 11.63
C ALA A 395 -34.22 -16.08 12.97
N ILE A 396 -33.01 -15.54 12.95
CA ILE A 396 -32.25 -15.16 14.15
C ILE A 396 -32.93 -14.00 14.89
N ILE A 397 -33.29 -12.93 14.18
CA ILE A 397 -33.92 -11.76 14.79
C ILE A 397 -35.29 -12.11 15.39
N ARG A 398 -36.07 -12.97 14.71
CA ARG A 398 -37.36 -13.46 15.22
C ARG A 398 -37.19 -14.28 16.50
N ALA A 399 -36.15 -15.10 16.59
CA ALA A 399 -35.94 -15.99 17.74
C ALA A 399 -35.21 -15.33 18.90
N HIS A 400 -34.21 -14.46 18.59
CA HIS A 400 -33.25 -13.97 19.57
C HIS A 400 -33.11 -12.43 19.57
N GLY A 401 -33.89 -11.71 18.73
CA GLY A 401 -33.71 -10.29 18.50
C GLY A 401 -32.38 -9.97 17.78
N ILE A 402 -32.10 -8.69 17.55
CA ILE A 402 -30.83 -8.22 16.92
C ILE A 402 -29.60 -8.68 17.71
N LYS A 403 -29.74 -8.90 19.03
CA LYS A 403 -28.66 -9.41 19.89
C LYS A 403 -28.25 -10.84 19.55
N GLY A 404 -29.07 -11.60 18.83
CA GLY A 404 -28.76 -12.90 18.29
C GLY A 404 -27.78 -12.88 17.12
N LEU A 405 -27.51 -11.73 16.54
CA LEU A 405 -26.51 -11.58 15.48
C LEU A 405 -25.09 -11.47 16.07
N TYR A 406 -24.16 -12.25 15.52
CA TYR A 406 -22.76 -12.22 15.97
C TYR A 406 -22.16 -10.82 15.82
N THR A 407 -22.36 -10.16 14.67
CA THR A 407 -21.81 -8.83 14.41
C THR A 407 -22.35 -7.77 15.38
N ASN A 408 -23.47 -8.01 16.05
CA ASN A 408 -23.94 -7.15 17.14
C ASN A 408 -23.00 -7.16 18.36
N THR A 409 -22.04 -8.09 18.45
CA THR A 409 -21.00 -8.05 19.48
C THR A 409 -19.96 -6.95 19.24
N VAL A 410 -19.76 -6.52 17.99
CA VAL A 410 -18.79 -5.51 17.56
C VAL A 410 -19.44 -4.22 17.05
N PHE A 411 -20.70 -4.26 16.58
CA PHE A 411 -21.49 -3.11 16.16
C PHE A 411 -22.79 -3.01 16.96
N ARG A 412 -23.41 -1.84 16.94
CA ARG A 412 -24.80 -1.61 17.35
C ARG A 412 -25.57 -1.21 16.11
N TYR A 413 -26.75 -1.77 15.93
CA TYR A 413 -27.61 -1.52 14.78
C TYR A 413 -28.84 -0.73 15.18
N ASP A 414 -29.22 0.24 14.35
CA ASP A 414 -30.57 0.77 14.34
C ASP A 414 -31.50 -0.29 13.69
N GLU A 415 -32.71 -0.46 14.22
CA GLU A 415 -33.69 -1.41 13.69
C GLU A 415 -34.05 -1.13 12.22
N GLN A 416 -33.96 0.12 11.80
CA GLN A 416 -34.21 0.54 10.41
C GLN A 416 -33.19 -0.07 9.43
N LEU A 417 -31.99 -0.48 9.88
CA LEU A 417 -31.02 -1.13 9.01
C LEU A 417 -31.62 -2.40 8.37
N PHE A 418 -32.21 -3.28 9.19
CA PHE A 418 -32.76 -4.56 8.71
C PHE A 418 -34.05 -4.37 7.90
N LEU A 419 -34.79 -3.29 8.13
CA LEU A 419 -35.89 -2.90 7.26
C LEU A 419 -35.41 -2.45 5.87
N LYS A 420 -34.27 -1.77 5.81
CA LYS A 420 -33.68 -1.30 4.54
C LYS A 420 -32.99 -2.38 3.74
N ILE A 421 -32.16 -3.23 4.39
CA ILE A 421 -31.42 -4.29 3.69
C ILE A 421 -32.31 -5.51 3.39
N GLY A 422 -33.41 -5.67 4.13
CA GLY A 422 -34.29 -6.85 4.05
C GLY A 422 -33.64 -8.10 4.61
N SER A 423 -34.15 -9.25 4.19
CA SER A 423 -33.59 -10.57 4.56
C SER A 423 -32.15 -10.69 4.10
N ALA A 424 -31.28 -11.06 5.05
CA ALA A 424 -29.85 -11.12 4.79
C ALA A 424 -29.21 -12.37 5.41
N LEU A 425 -28.04 -12.74 4.89
CA LEU A 425 -27.21 -13.81 5.42
C LEU A 425 -25.98 -13.19 6.11
N GLU A 426 -25.90 -13.31 7.42
CA GLU A 426 -24.72 -12.91 8.18
C GLU A 426 -23.59 -13.93 8.00
N LEU A 427 -22.43 -13.49 7.53
CA LEU A 427 -21.26 -14.33 7.32
C LEU A 427 -20.16 -14.00 8.35
N GLY A 428 -19.53 -15.04 8.88
CA GLY A 428 -18.44 -14.89 9.83
C GLY A 428 -17.63 -16.16 10.03
N ARG A 429 -16.65 -16.07 10.91
CA ARG A 429 -15.78 -17.22 11.26
C ARG A 429 -15.21 -17.94 10.04
N SER A 430 -14.85 -17.18 9.01
CA SER A 430 -14.21 -17.69 7.80
C SER A 430 -12.79 -18.16 8.08
N PHE A 431 -12.48 -19.38 7.74
CA PHE A 431 -11.09 -19.86 7.75
C PHE A 431 -10.85 -20.92 6.68
N VAL A 432 -9.59 -21.00 6.26
CA VAL A 432 -8.99 -22.10 5.51
C VAL A 432 -7.75 -22.50 6.29
N ARG A 433 -7.57 -23.80 6.55
CA ARG A 433 -6.40 -24.31 7.28
C ARG A 433 -5.09 -23.89 6.60
N PRO A 434 -4.00 -23.61 7.35
CA PRO A 434 -2.73 -23.13 6.80
C PRO A 434 -2.20 -23.98 5.65
N GLU A 435 -2.39 -25.30 5.70
CA GLU A 435 -1.94 -26.25 4.69
C GLU A 435 -2.61 -26.05 3.31
N TYR A 436 -3.79 -25.45 3.31
CA TYR A 436 -4.61 -25.19 2.11
C TYR A 436 -4.62 -23.74 1.67
N GLN A 437 -4.06 -22.79 2.45
CA GLN A 437 -4.13 -21.33 2.15
C GLN A 437 -3.39 -20.92 0.88
N ARG A 438 -2.39 -21.70 0.44
CA ARG A 438 -1.65 -21.42 -0.79
C ARG A 438 -2.35 -21.93 -2.05
N GLN A 439 -3.46 -22.65 -1.90
CA GLN A 439 -4.26 -23.18 -3.00
C GLN A 439 -5.41 -22.23 -3.30
N TYR A 440 -5.75 -22.07 -4.58
CA TYR A 440 -6.86 -21.22 -5.01
C TYR A 440 -8.23 -21.86 -4.79
N ALA A 441 -8.33 -23.19 -4.94
CA ALA A 441 -9.58 -23.94 -4.94
C ALA A 441 -10.37 -23.87 -3.61
N PRO A 442 -9.77 -24.00 -2.41
CA PRO A 442 -10.48 -24.00 -1.14
C PRO A 442 -11.35 -22.76 -0.92
N LEU A 443 -10.76 -21.57 -1.04
CA LEU A 443 -11.49 -20.33 -0.85
C LEU A 443 -12.55 -20.11 -1.92
N LEU A 444 -12.24 -20.43 -3.19
CA LEU A 444 -13.20 -20.33 -4.29
C LEU A 444 -14.41 -21.23 -4.07
N LEU A 445 -14.21 -22.48 -3.59
CA LEU A 445 -15.30 -23.42 -3.35
C LEU A 445 -16.18 -22.97 -2.18
N LEU A 446 -15.59 -22.43 -1.12
CA LEU A 446 -16.38 -21.83 -0.03
C LEU A 446 -17.28 -20.70 -0.54
N TRP A 447 -16.76 -19.82 -1.37
CA TRP A 447 -17.55 -18.75 -1.99
C TRP A 447 -18.63 -19.25 -2.93
N LYS A 448 -18.34 -20.29 -3.72
CA LYS A 448 -19.36 -20.99 -4.52
C LYS A 448 -20.41 -21.66 -3.61
N GLY A 449 -19.99 -22.24 -2.49
CA GLY A 449 -20.89 -22.80 -1.48
C GLY A 449 -21.86 -21.75 -0.93
N ILE A 450 -21.35 -20.56 -0.54
CA ILE A 450 -22.18 -19.44 -0.11
C ILE A 450 -23.20 -19.06 -1.21
N ALA A 451 -22.74 -18.91 -2.45
CA ALA A 451 -23.61 -18.54 -3.56
C ALA A 451 -24.67 -19.63 -3.87
N ARG A 452 -24.31 -20.92 -3.76
CA ARG A 452 -25.26 -22.05 -3.89
C ARG A 452 -26.27 -22.09 -2.73
N PHE A 453 -25.80 -21.78 -1.53
CA PHE A 453 -26.70 -21.65 -0.38
C PHE A 453 -27.75 -20.56 -0.62
N VAL A 454 -27.33 -19.36 -1.07
CA VAL A 454 -28.27 -18.27 -1.43
C VAL A 454 -29.17 -18.66 -2.61
N ALA A 455 -28.66 -19.38 -3.60
CA ALA A 455 -29.50 -19.86 -4.71
C ALA A 455 -30.60 -20.84 -4.26
N ALA A 456 -30.35 -21.62 -3.19
CA ALA A 456 -31.33 -22.49 -2.55
C ALA A 456 -32.27 -21.71 -1.58
N HIS A 457 -31.80 -20.56 -1.06
CA HIS A 457 -32.52 -19.66 -0.15
C HIS A 457 -32.60 -18.24 -0.76
N PRO A 458 -33.30 -18.08 -1.91
CA PRO A 458 -33.29 -16.83 -2.67
C PRO A 458 -33.90 -15.65 -1.92
N GLU A 459 -34.65 -15.88 -0.85
CA GLU A 459 -35.19 -14.85 0.07
C GLU A 459 -34.08 -14.08 0.81
N THR A 460 -32.82 -14.54 0.82
CA THR A 460 -31.69 -13.90 1.50
C THR A 460 -30.65 -13.32 0.49
N PRO A 461 -31.02 -12.30 -0.31
CA PRO A 461 -30.15 -11.78 -1.37
C PRO A 461 -29.02 -10.91 -0.87
N VAL A 462 -29.03 -10.53 0.39
CA VAL A 462 -28.01 -9.63 0.97
C VAL A 462 -27.05 -10.45 1.85
N LEU A 463 -25.75 -10.30 1.59
CA LEU A 463 -24.71 -10.81 2.48
C LEU A 463 -24.19 -9.67 3.34
N PHE A 464 -23.96 -9.92 4.63
CA PHE A 464 -23.24 -8.96 5.45
C PHE A 464 -22.38 -9.69 6.48
N GLY A 465 -21.37 -8.99 7.03
CA GLY A 465 -20.49 -9.60 8.02
C GLY A 465 -19.26 -8.74 8.30
N ALA A 466 -18.55 -9.09 9.36
CA ALA A 466 -17.30 -8.43 9.71
C ALA A 466 -16.12 -9.10 9.01
N VAL A 467 -15.29 -8.28 8.34
CA VAL A 467 -14.02 -8.70 7.74
C VAL A 467 -12.88 -8.08 8.51
N SER A 468 -12.02 -8.91 9.09
CA SER A 468 -10.88 -8.46 9.87
C SER A 468 -9.74 -7.97 8.97
N ILE A 469 -9.18 -6.81 9.34
CA ILE A 469 -7.91 -6.30 8.85
C ILE A 469 -6.91 -6.54 9.96
N SER A 470 -6.01 -7.51 9.76
CA SER A 470 -5.07 -7.98 10.78
C SER A 470 -4.19 -6.85 11.34
N ASN A 471 -3.82 -6.97 12.61
CA ASN A 471 -2.87 -6.08 13.25
C ASN A 471 -1.41 -6.25 12.76
N GLU A 472 -1.15 -7.26 11.92
CA GLU A 472 0.12 -7.40 11.20
C GLU A 472 0.31 -6.34 10.11
N TYR A 473 -0.79 -5.75 9.62
CA TYR A 473 -0.68 -4.56 8.78
C TYR A 473 -0.19 -3.37 9.59
N SER A 474 0.65 -2.55 8.97
CA SER A 474 1.08 -1.29 9.57
C SER A 474 -0.13 -0.41 9.94
N SER A 475 0.03 0.44 10.94
CA SER A 475 -1.06 1.35 11.35
C SER A 475 -1.50 2.25 10.20
N LEU A 476 -0.56 2.64 9.32
CA LEU A 476 -0.86 3.47 8.16
C LEU A 476 -1.62 2.70 7.09
N SER A 477 -1.27 1.43 6.82
CA SER A 477 -2.02 0.59 5.89
C SER A 477 -3.47 0.40 6.35
N ARG A 478 -3.68 0.15 7.65
CA ARG A 478 -5.04 0.06 8.21
C ARG A 478 -5.79 1.39 8.10
N GLU A 479 -5.12 2.51 8.37
CA GLU A 479 -5.70 3.84 8.17
C GLU A 479 -6.08 4.10 6.72
N MET A 480 -5.21 3.75 5.77
CA MET A 480 -5.50 3.91 4.33
C MET A 480 -6.72 3.12 3.90
N ILE A 481 -6.82 1.84 4.33
CA ILE A 481 -8.01 1.02 4.02
C ILE A 481 -9.26 1.69 4.56
N VAL A 482 -9.26 2.09 5.82
CA VAL A 482 -10.41 2.73 6.46
C VAL A 482 -10.78 4.03 5.73
N ARG A 483 -9.82 4.93 5.51
CA ARG A 483 -10.04 6.22 4.84
C ARG A 483 -10.55 6.08 3.42
N TYR A 484 -10.01 5.14 2.66
CA TYR A 484 -10.46 4.88 1.30
C TYR A 484 -11.96 4.56 1.26
N PHE A 485 -12.44 3.69 2.13
CA PHE A 485 -13.86 3.33 2.18
C PHE A 485 -14.73 4.43 2.82
N GLU A 486 -14.24 5.14 3.84
CA GLU A 486 -14.95 6.26 4.44
C GLU A 486 -15.23 7.39 3.43
N GLN A 487 -14.29 7.68 2.54
CA GLN A 487 -14.44 8.70 1.49
C GLN A 487 -15.41 8.29 0.38
N ARG A 488 -15.71 6.99 0.25
CA ARG A 488 -16.58 6.39 -0.79
C ARG A 488 -17.89 5.86 -0.23
N ARG A 489 -18.31 6.35 0.92
CA ARG A 489 -19.63 6.03 1.49
C ARG A 489 -20.73 6.46 0.54
N VAL A 490 -21.67 5.54 0.30
CA VAL A 490 -22.82 5.79 -0.57
C VAL A 490 -24.00 6.25 0.27
N LYS A 491 -24.63 7.33 -0.14
CA LYS A 491 -25.88 7.82 0.41
C LYS A 491 -27.05 7.11 -0.26
N ASP A 492 -28.09 6.82 0.49
CA ASP A 492 -29.38 6.36 -0.05
C ASP A 492 -30.13 7.49 -0.75
N GLU A 493 -31.32 7.18 -1.29
CA GLU A 493 -32.18 8.14 -1.97
C GLU A 493 -32.61 9.32 -1.05
N ASP A 494 -32.66 9.10 0.27
CA ASP A 494 -32.95 10.10 1.28
C ASP A 494 -31.70 10.90 1.72
N GLY A 495 -30.53 10.63 1.14
CA GLY A 495 -29.26 11.27 1.49
C GLY A 495 -28.64 10.77 2.80
N ARG A 496 -29.19 9.70 3.40
CA ARG A 496 -28.62 9.04 4.59
C ARG A 496 -27.64 7.96 4.19
N GLU A 497 -26.56 7.88 4.92
CA GLU A 497 -25.60 6.80 4.75
C GLU A 497 -26.05 5.56 5.55
N PHE A 498 -25.85 4.36 5.01
CA PHE A 498 -26.01 3.13 5.81
C PHE A 498 -25.15 3.15 7.08
N ALA A 499 -24.02 3.85 7.03
CA ALA A 499 -23.15 4.05 8.17
C ALA A 499 -23.84 4.77 9.35
N ASP A 500 -24.85 5.60 9.09
CA ASP A 500 -25.60 6.31 10.14
C ASP A 500 -26.47 5.37 10.98
N LEU A 501 -26.82 4.20 10.42
CA LEU A 501 -27.62 3.17 11.08
C LEU A 501 -26.75 2.15 11.84
N ILE A 502 -25.42 2.33 11.80
CA ILE A 502 -24.43 1.38 12.32
C ILE A 502 -23.44 2.13 13.20
N GLN A 503 -23.39 1.75 14.47
CA GLN A 503 -22.44 2.31 15.42
C GLN A 503 -21.42 1.24 15.84
N ALA A 504 -20.14 1.46 15.56
CA ALA A 504 -19.06 0.62 16.09
C ALA A 504 -19.02 0.72 17.63
N ARG A 505 -18.91 -0.42 18.33
CA ARG A 505 -18.80 -0.43 19.80
C ARG A 505 -17.47 0.16 20.27
N THR A 506 -16.43 -0.05 19.51
CA THR A 506 -15.10 0.54 19.72
C THR A 506 -14.63 1.14 18.38
N PRO A 507 -15.00 2.39 18.05
CA PRO A 507 -14.65 3.00 16.78
C PRO A 507 -13.14 2.97 16.54
N PHE A 508 -12.74 2.58 15.33
CA PHE A 508 -11.34 2.71 14.92
C PHE A 508 -10.94 4.18 14.90
N ARG A 509 -9.81 4.48 15.55
CA ARG A 509 -9.22 5.81 15.52
C ARG A 509 -7.82 5.68 14.96
N ALA A 510 -7.61 6.25 13.79
CA ALA A 510 -6.29 6.33 13.18
C ALA A 510 -5.32 7.07 14.10
N PRO A 511 -4.06 6.60 14.21
CA PRO A 511 -3.02 7.36 14.89
C PRO A 511 -2.88 8.72 14.19
N LYS A 512 -2.80 9.81 14.96
CA LYS A 512 -2.53 11.14 14.39
C LYS A 512 -1.10 11.15 13.83
N LEU A 513 -0.93 10.71 12.60
CA LEU A 513 0.29 10.90 11.84
C LEU A 513 0.35 12.37 11.41
N ARG A 514 1.06 13.20 12.19
CA ARG A 514 1.10 14.67 12.04
C ARG A 514 1.68 15.16 10.70
N ARG A 515 2.14 14.28 9.78
CA ARG A 515 3.12 14.68 8.78
C ARG A 515 2.91 14.13 7.36
N TRP A 516 1.83 13.39 7.11
CA TRP A 516 1.52 12.84 5.81
C TRP A 516 0.00 12.72 5.66
N ASP A 517 -0.52 13.18 4.52
CA ASP A 517 -1.96 13.21 4.30
C ASP A 517 -2.44 11.91 3.64
N CYS A 518 -2.86 10.97 4.48
CA CYS A 518 -3.47 9.72 4.07
C CYS A 518 -4.76 9.96 3.27
N GLY A 519 -5.54 10.96 3.68
CA GLY A 519 -6.81 11.28 3.02
C GLY A 519 -6.61 11.80 1.61
N ALA A 520 -5.62 12.68 1.40
CA ALA A 520 -5.29 13.20 0.08
C ALA A 520 -4.86 12.08 -0.88
N LEU A 521 -4.00 11.14 -0.46
CA LEU A 521 -3.66 10.02 -1.33
C LEU A 521 -4.90 9.15 -1.62
N CYS A 522 -5.71 8.82 -0.60
CA CYS A 522 -6.88 7.97 -0.79
C CYS A 522 -7.94 8.59 -1.72
N SER A 523 -8.06 9.92 -1.77
CA SER A 523 -8.99 10.61 -2.70
C SER A 523 -8.59 10.47 -4.16
N LEU A 524 -7.30 10.33 -4.44
CA LEU A 524 -6.73 10.18 -5.78
C LEU A 524 -6.81 8.74 -6.33
N LEU A 525 -7.09 7.73 -5.47
CA LEU A 525 -7.19 6.33 -5.86
C LEU A 525 -8.63 6.04 -6.35
N ARG A 526 -8.80 5.35 -7.47
CA ARG A 526 -10.12 5.10 -8.06
C ARG A 526 -10.72 3.77 -7.66
N ASP A 527 -9.90 2.75 -7.53
CA ASP A 527 -10.32 1.38 -7.24
C ASP A 527 -9.43 0.70 -6.19
N LEU A 528 -9.76 -0.54 -5.88
CA LEU A 528 -9.03 -1.33 -4.89
C LEU A 528 -7.68 -1.85 -5.39
N GLU A 529 -7.48 -1.95 -6.69
CA GLU A 529 -6.20 -2.34 -7.26
C GLU A 529 -5.22 -1.20 -7.08
N GLU A 530 -5.67 0.04 -7.34
CA GLU A 530 -4.90 1.24 -7.08
C GLU A 530 -4.60 1.43 -5.58
N LEU A 531 -5.51 1.05 -4.67
CA LEU A 531 -5.25 1.07 -3.22
C LEU A 531 -4.26 -0.02 -2.78
N ALA A 532 -4.25 -1.17 -3.44
CA ALA A 532 -3.36 -2.27 -3.07
C ALA A 532 -1.88 -1.94 -3.28
N GLU A 533 -1.56 -1.08 -4.26
CA GLU A 533 -0.18 -0.70 -4.58
C GLU A 533 0.52 0.09 -3.45
N PRO A 534 -0.02 1.22 -2.96
CA PRO A 534 0.59 1.94 -1.86
C PRO A 534 0.63 1.13 -0.55
N ILE A 535 -0.36 0.26 -0.30
CA ILE A 535 -0.31 -0.66 0.85
C ILE A 535 0.87 -1.63 0.71
N SER A 536 1.07 -2.21 -0.47
CA SER A 536 2.22 -3.07 -0.74
C SER A 536 3.57 -2.34 -0.62
N ASP A 537 3.60 -1.03 -0.88
CA ASP A 537 4.78 -0.20 -0.66
C ASP A 537 5.09 0.04 0.82
N LEU A 538 4.07 0.03 1.68
CA LEU A 538 4.21 0.21 3.13
C LEU A 538 4.62 -1.05 3.86
N GLU A 539 4.15 -2.21 3.40
CA GLU A 539 4.39 -3.48 4.06
C GLU A 539 5.76 -4.05 3.70
N GLU A 540 6.52 -4.51 4.71
CA GLU A 540 7.89 -5.04 4.51
C GLU A 540 7.90 -6.32 3.67
N ASP A 541 6.85 -7.13 3.77
CA ASP A 541 6.63 -8.35 3.00
C ASP A 541 5.97 -8.11 1.64
N GLY A 542 5.65 -6.85 1.31
CA GLY A 542 5.03 -6.44 0.06
C GLY A 542 3.58 -6.91 -0.11
N LYS A 543 2.91 -7.35 0.96
CA LYS A 543 1.49 -7.75 0.89
C LYS A 543 0.60 -6.57 0.52
N GLY A 544 -0.40 -6.84 -0.32
CA GLY A 544 -1.43 -5.85 -0.66
C GLY A 544 -2.64 -5.93 0.27
N LEU A 545 -3.84 -5.65 -0.26
CA LEU A 545 -5.10 -5.74 0.51
C LEU A 545 -5.39 -7.16 1.00
N PRO A 546 -6.09 -7.29 2.17
CA PRO A 546 -6.58 -8.58 2.65
C PRO A 546 -7.40 -9.34 1.60
N ILE A 547 -7.14 -10.64 1.47
CA ILE A 547 -7.75 -11.47 0.41
C ILE A 547 -9.28 -11.47 0.49
N LEU A 548 -9.85 -11.59 1.70
CA LEU A 548 -11.30 -11.59 1.89
C LEU A 548 -11.91 -10.25 1.48
N LEU A 549 -11.25 -9.12 1.77
CA LEU A 549 -11.71 -7.81 1.35
C LEU A 549 -11.80 -7.71 -0.18
N LYS A 550 -10.80 -8.25 -0.90
CA LYS A 550 -10.82 -8.33 -2.37
C LYS A 550 -11.97 -9.22 -2.87
N GLN A 551 -12.27 -10.31 -2.19
CA GLN A 551 -13.36 -11.21 -2.60
C GLN A 551 -14.73 -10.54 -2.43
N TYR A 552 -14.97 -9.88 -1.29
CA TYR A 552 -16.21 -9.12 -1.11
C TYR A 552 -16.37 -7.99 -2.14
N ALA A 553 -15.29 -7.28 -2.44
CA ALA A 553 -15.32 -6.24 -3.46
C ALA A 553 -15.69 -6.74 -4.85
N LYS A 554 -15.22 -7.94 -5.25
CA LYS A 554 -15.57 -8.58 -6.54
C LYS A 554 -17.07 -8.83 -6.70
N VAL A 555 -17.79 -9.04 -5.62
CA VAL A 555 -19.23 -9.23 -5.63
C VAL A 555 -20.01 -7.95 -5.31
N GLY A 556 -19.35 -6.79 -5.33
CA GLY A 556 -19.97 -5.49 -5.09
C GLY A 556 -20.09 -5.11 -3.62
N GLY A 557 -19.29 -5.73 -2.74
CA GLY A 557 -19.30 -5.46 -1.31
C GLY A 557 -18.85 -4.05 -0.96
N ARG A 558 -19.57 -3.43 -0.01
CA ARG A 558 -19.30 -2.09 0.51
C ARG A 558 -19.00 -2.17 1.99
N LEU A 559 -17.95 -1.48 2.45
CA LEU A 559 -17.68 -1.35 3.88
C LEU A 559 -18.39 -0.12 4.44
N VAL A 560 -19.21 -0.35 5.46
CA VAL A 560 -20.11 0.66 6.01
C VAL A 560 -19.76 1.08 7.45
N GLY A 561 -18.85 0.37 8.12
CA GLY A 561 -18.42 0.71 9.47
C GLY A 561 -17.12 0.02 9.83
N PHE A 562 -16.36 0.60 10.78
CA PHE A 562 -15.09 0.06 11.24
C PHE A 562 -15.01 0.04 12.77
N ASN A 563 -14.71 -1.12 13.33
CA ASN A 563 -14.59 -1.37 14.77
C ASN A 563 -13.18 -1.88 15.08
N LEU A 564 -12.64 -1.48 16.24
CA LEU A 564 -11.40 -2.06 16.77
C LEU A 564 -11.76 -3.20 17.74
N ASP A 565 -11.52 -4.45 17.35
CA ASP A 565 -11.82 -5.58 18.23
C ASP A 565 -10.64 -5.90 19.16
N ARG A 566 -10.76 -5.41 20.40
CA ARG A 566 -9.75 -5.64 21.45
C ARG A 566 -9.71 -7.08 21.94
N LYS A 567 -10.76 -7.86 21.69
CA LYS A 567 -10.82 -9.26 22.08
C LYS A 567 -10.09 -10.15 21.09
N PHE A 568 -10.01 -9.69 19.83
CA PHE A 568 -9.29 -10.32 18.73
C PHE A 568 -8.00 -9.56 18.41
N SER A 569 -7.13 -9.37 19.39
CA SER A 569 -5.77 -8.79 19.20
C SER A 569 -5.72 -7.43 18.51
N ASP A 570 -6.68 -6.54 18.78
CA ASP A 570 -6.75 -5.20 18.20
C ASP A 570 -6.83 -5.18 16.65
N VAL A 571 -7.49 -6.16 16.04
CA VAL A 571 -7.81 -6.12 14.60
C VAL A 571 -8.85 -5.03 14.30
N VAL A 572 -8.87 -4.56 13.07
CA VAL A 572 -9.92 -3.65 12.60
C VAL A 572 -10.95 -4.47 11.84
N ASP A 573 -12.17 -4.56 12.39
CA ASP A 573 -13.30 -5.19 11.72
C ASP A 573 -14.00 -4.18 10.82
N GLY A 574 -14.00 -4.43 9.52
CA GLY A 574 -14.81 -3.71 8.55
C GLY A 574 -16.15 -4.42 8.37
N LEU A 575 -17.27 -3.76 8.64
CA LEU A 575 -18.58 -4.31 8.34
C LEU A 575 -18.87 -4.17 6.84
N VAL A 576 -18.98 -5.31 6.17
CA VAL A 576 -19.28 -5.40 4.75
C VAL A 576 -20.77 -5.68 4.54
N ILE A 577 -21.38 -5.06 3.54
CA ILE A 577 -22.73 -5.37 3.02
C ILE A 577 -22.61 -5.60 1.51
N VAL A 578 -23.23 -6.66 1.00
CA VAL A 578 -23.31 -7.03 -0.42
C VAL A 578 -24.75 -7.27 -0.79
N ASP A 579 -25.30 -6.52 -1.70
CA ASP A 579 -26.60 -6.83 -2.32
C ASP A 579 -26.34 -7.61 -3.62
N LEU A 580 -26.55 -8.92 -3.60
CA LEU A 580 -26.29 -9.78 -4.74
C LEU A 580 -27.16 -9.46 -5.96
N ARG A 581 -28.28 -8.75 -5.78
CA ARG A 581 -29.14 -8.28 -6.89
C ARG A 581 -28.42 -7.22 -7.73
N GLN A 582 -27.41 -6.53 -7.15
CA GLN A 582 -26.58 -5.51 -7.78
C GLN A 582 -25.23 -6.03 -8.27
N THR A 583 -24.91 -7.29 -7.96
CA THR A 583 -23.66 -7.93 -8.41
C THR A 583 -23.68 -8.20 -9.91
N ASP A 584 -22.52 -8.09 -10.56
CA ASP A 584 -22.37 -8.39 -11.98
C ASP A 584 -22.94 -9.79 -12.32
N PRO A 585 -23.85 -9.90 -13.31
CA PRO A 585 -24.49 -11.15 -13.71
C PRO A 585 -23.51 -12.28 -14.02
N SER A 586 -22.40 -11.99 -14.67
CA SER A 586 -21.39 -12.99 -15.05
C SER A 586 -20.66 -13.55 -13.82
N VAL A 587 -20.47 -12.71 -12.83
CA VAL A 587 -19.89 -13.10 -11.52
C VAL A 587 -20.87 -14.03 -10.79
N LEU A 588 -22.14 -13.64 -10.66
CA LEU A 588 -23.14 -14.45 -9.98
C LEU A 588 -23.36 -15.80 -10.67
N GLU A 589 -23.51 -15.83 -12.00
CA GLU A 589 -23.68 -17.08 -12.73
C GLU A 589 -22.48 -18.02 -12.51
N ARG A 590 -21.26 -17.51 -12.49
CA ARG A 590 -20.05 -18.29 -12.23
C ARG A 590 -20.03 -18.90 -10.82
N TYR A 591 -20.58 -18.20 -9.81
CA TYR A 591 -20.61 -18.67 -8.44
C TYR A 591 -21.83 -19.55 -8.15
N MET A 592 -23.05 -19.14 -8.56
CA MET A 592 -24.29 -19.88 -8.35
C MET A 592 -24.47 -21.06 -9.32
N GLY A 593 -23.80 -21.01 -10.48
CA GLY A 593 -24.07 -21.89 -11.62
C GLY A 593 -25.33 -21.45 -12.39
N LYS A 594 -25.47 -21.93 -13.62
CA LYS A 594 -26.54 -21.50 -14.54
C LYS A 594 -27.96 -21.65 -13.96
N GLU A 595 -28.25 -22.80 -13.38
CA GLU A 595 -29.57 -23.10 -12.82
C GLU A 595 -29.87 -22.28 -11.58
N GLY A 596 -28.91 -22.22 -10.63
CA GLY A 596 -29.03 -21.44 -9.41
C GLY A 596 -29.22 -19.96 -9.69
N TYR A 597 -28.42 -19.41 -10.62
CA TYR A 597 -28.55 -18.02 -11.08
C TYR A 597 -29.91 -17.75 -11.75
N ALA A 598 -30.36 -18.63 -12.61
CA ALA A 598 -31.68 -18.50 -13.26
C ALA A 598 -32.83 -18.56 -12.23
N GLY A 599 -32.73 -19.42 -11.20
CA GLY A 599 -33.68 -19.47 -10.11
C GLY A 599 -33.72 -18.19 -9.28
N PHE A 600 -32.52 -17.69 -8.89
CA PHE A 600 -32.36 -16.43 -8.16
C PHE A 600 -32.93 -15.24 -8.96
N CYS A 601 -32.63 -15.13 -10.25
CA CYS A 601 -33.17 -14.07 -11.11
C CYS A 601 -34.70 -14.14 -11.22
N ARG A 602 -35.29 -15.32 -11.36
CA ARG A 602 -36.77 -15.47 -11.39
C ARG A 602 -37.42 -15.03 -10.10
N PHE A 603 -36.83 -15.38 -8.97
CA PHE A 603 -37.35 -14.98 -7.65
C PHE A 603 -37.36 -13.45 -7.46
N HIS A 604 -36.29 -12.77 -7.90
CA HIS A 604 -36.13 -11.33 -7.73
C HIS A 604 -36.59 -10.50 -8.95
N TRP A 605 -37.27 -11.08 -9.93
CA TRP A 605 -37.75 -10.40 -11.14
C TRP A 605 -36.63 -9.68 -11.90
N LEU A 606 -35.40 -10.18 -11.83
CA LEU A 606 -34.26 -9.61 -12.53
C LEU A 606 -34.28 -10.04 -14.00
N SER A 607 -34.32 -9.10 -14.93
CA SER A 607 -34.23 -9.41 -16.36
C SER A 607 -32.81 -9.90 -16.71
N LYS A 608 -32.70 -10.96 -17.53
CA LYS A 608 -31.42 -11.40 -18.08
C LYS A 608 -30.84 -10.27 -18.96
N GLY A 609 -29.82 -9.59 -18.47
CA GLY A 609 -28.89 -8.85 -19.32
C GLY A 609 -29.42 -7.54 -19.92
N ALA A 610 -30.10 -6.71 -19.15
CA ALA A 610 -30.32 -5.31 -19.53
C ALA A 610 -29.39 -4.41 -18.72
N ARG A 611 -28.14 -4.32 -19.17
CA ARG A 611 -27.25 -3.14 -18.96
C ARG A 611 -26.16 -3.14 -20.02
#